data_ae929e5cf993269fd713aef59423757b
#
_entry.id   ae929e5cf993269fd713aef59423757b
#
_cell.length_a   1.000
_cell.length_b   1.000
_cell.length_c   1.000
_cell.angle_alpha   90.00
_cell.angle_beta   90.00
_cell.angle_gamma   90.00
#
_symmetry.space_group_name_H-M   'P 1'
#
loop_
_entity.id
_entity.type
_entity.pdbx_description
1 polymer ?
#
loop_
_entity_poly.entity_id
_entity_poly.type
_entity_poly.pdbx_seq_one_letter_code
_entity_poly.pdbx_strand_id
1 'polypeptide(L)'
;MSRKVLVVDDEKLIVKGIRFSLEQDGMDVDCAYDGEEALEMAQEKKYDIILLDLMLPKMDGFEVCQQIREFSNVPIVMLTAKGEDMDKILGLEYGADDYITKPFNILEVKARIKAIM
;
A
#
# COMPACT_ATOMS: atom_id res chain seq x y z
N MET A 1 2.34 -18.77 10.49
CA MET A 1 3.18 -17.59 10.33
C MET A 1 2.36 -16.39 9.92
N SER A 2 2.58 -15.26 10.59
CA SER A 2 1.88 -14.03 10.26
C SER A 2 2.43 -13.39 9.00
N ARG A 3 1.54 -12.87 8.16
CA ARG A 3 1.93 -12.03 7.04
C ARG A 3 2.15 -10.62 7.53
N LYS A 4 3.17 -9.95 7.00
CA LYS A 4 3.53 -8.59 7.40
C LYS A 4 3.13 -7.61 6.31
N VAL A 5 2.27 -6.65 6.68
CA VAL A 5 1.70 -5.67 5.75
C VAL A 5 2.12 -4.27 6.18
N LEU A 6 2.54 -3.45 5.22
CA LEU A 6 2.75 -2.02 5.44
C LEU A 6 1.59 -1.27 4.79
N VAL A 7 0.88 -0.47 5.58
CA VAL A 7 -0.21 0.37 5.09
C VAL A 7 0.25 1.82 5.10
N VAL A 8 0.21 2.46 3.94
CA VAL A 8 0.68 3.83 3.76
C VAL A 8 -0.46 4.72 3.26
N ASP A 9 -0.91 5.62 4.11
CA ASP A 9 -1.97 6.58 3.79
C ASP A 9 -1.91 7.69 4.83
N ASP A 10 -2.12 8.95 4.44
CA ASP A 10 -2.11 10.05 5.38
C ASP A 10 -3.44 10.22 6.13
N GLU A 11 -4.49 9.55 5.68
CA GLU A 11 -5.78 9.55 6.36
C GLU A 11 -5.79 8.51 7.48
N LYS A 12 -5.61 8.97 8.71
CA LYS A 12 -5.46 8.07 9.86
C LYS A 12 -6.64 7.15 10.10
N LEU A 13 -7.85 7.60 9.78
CA LEU A 13 -9.05 6.75 9.94
C LEU A 13 -9.05 5.59 8.96
N ILE A 14 -8.58 5.81 7.73
CA ILE A 14 -8.45 4.74 6.74
C ILE A 14 -7.43 3.72 7.20
N VAL A 15 -6.26 4.19 7.63
CA VAL A 15 -5.20 3.32 8.13
C VAL A 15 -5.67 2.49 9.30
N LYS A 16 -6.35 3.13 10.26
CA LYS A 16 -6.87 2.45 11.45
C LYS A 16 -7.87 1.35 11.09
N GLY A 17 -8.77 1.63 10.15
CA GLY A 17 -9.76 0.66 9.71
C GLY A 17 -9.14 -0.54 9.01
N ILE A 18 -8.19 -0.29 8.12
CA ILE A 18 -7.48 -1.38 7.42
C ILE A 18 -6.69 -2.21 8.42
N ARG A 19 -5.94 -1.55 9.29
CA ARG A 19 -5.13 -2.22 10.30
C ARG A 19 -5.97 -3.13 11.19
N PHE A 20 -7.08 -2.61 11.71
CA PHE A 20 -7.97 -3.38 12.56
C PHE A 20 -8.46 -4.65 11.86
N SER A 21 -8.92 -4.50 10.62
CA SER A 21 -9.45 -5.63 9.86
C SER A 21 -8.40 -6.68 9.53
N LEU A 22 -7.20 -6.25 9.15
CA LEU A 22 -6.13 -7.18 8.80
C LEU A 22 -5.56 -7.88 10.05
N GLU A 23 -5.47 -7.16 11.17
CA GLU A 23 -5.01 -7.74 12.42
C GLU A 23 -5.98 -8.80 12.93
N GLN A 24 -7.28 -8.62 12.70
CA GLN A 24 -8.26 -9.66 13.04
C GLN A 24 -8.04 -10.95 12.26
N ASP A 25 -7.46 -10.86 11.07
CA ASP A 25 -7.14 -12.02 10.25
C ASP A 25 -5.74 -12.59 10.57
N GLY A 26 -5.11 -12.11 11.63
CA GLY A 26 -3.82 -12.62 12.08
C GLY A 26 -2.60 -12.03 11.39
N MET A 27 -2.77 -10.94 10.66
CA MET A 27 -1.64 -10.28 9.99
C MET A 27 -0.97 -9.28 10.92
N ASP A 28 0.34 -9.08 10.74
CA ASP A 28 1.09 -8.02 11.40
C ASP A 28 1.03 -6.78 10.50
N VAL A 29 0.58 -5.65 11.04
CA VAL A 29 0.40 -4.43 10.26
C VAL A 29 1.24 -3.30 10.84
N ASP A 30 2.11 -2.74 10.01
CA ASP A 30 2.79 -1.49 10.30
C ASP A 30 2.15 -0.38 9.48
N CYS A 31 2.21 0.85 9.97
CA CYS A 31 1.56 2.00 9.33
C CYS A 31 2.56 3.11 9.09
N ALA A 32 2.46 3.75 7.92
CA ALA A 32 3.20 4.95 7.59
C ALA A 32 2.22 6.00 7.09
N TYR A 33 2.49 7.26 7.37
CA TYR A 33 1.56 8.35 7.09
C TYR A 33 2.06 9.35 6.05
N ASP A 34 3.28 9.15 5.58
CA ASP A 34 3.84 9.93 4.47
C ASP A 34 4.83 9.08 3.68
N GLY A 35 5.25 9.59 2.52
CA GLY A 35 6.10 8.81 1.62
C GLY A 35 7.51 8.57 2.15
N GLU A 36 8.08 9.54 2.87
CA GLU A 36 9.42 9.39 3.44
C GLU A 36 9.44 8.29 4.50
N GLU A 37 8.45 8.30 5.39
CA GLU A 37 8.30 7.28 6.43
C GLU A 37 8.13 5.90 5.80
N ALA A 38 7.29 5.80 4.77
CA ALA A 38 7.05 4.54 4.08
C ALA A 38 8.33 3.97 3.48
N LEU A 39 9.11 4.82 2.82
CA LEU A 39 10.36 4.40 2.18
C LEU A 39 11.36 3.92 3.23
N GLU A 40 11.49 4.66 4.32
CA GLU A 40 12.38 4.30 5.42
C GLU A 40 12.01 2.95 6.02
N MET A 41 10.73 2.74 6.29
CA MET A 41 10.25 1.47 6.85
C MET A 41 10.47 0.31 5.88
N ALA A 42 10.23 0.53 4.58
CA ALA A 42 10.43 -0.50 3.58
C ALA A 42 11.90 -0.90 3.43
N GLN A 43 12.82 0.01 3.71
CA GLN A 43 14.25 -0.28 3.70
C GLN A 43 14.68 -1.06 4.94
N GLU A 44 14.07 -0.78 6.09
CA GLU A 44 14.46 -1.39 7.36
C GLU A 44 13.87 -2.76 7.59
N LYS A 45 12.66 -3.01 7.08
CA LYS A 45 11.93 -4.26 7.32
C LYS A 45 11.49 -4.90 6.02
N LYS A 46 11.28 -6.21 6.06
CA LYS A 46 10.71 -6.95 4.93
C LYS A 46 9.22 -7.11 5.12
N TYR A 47 8.46 -6.70 4.13
CA TYR A 47 7.01 -6.84 4.13
C TYR A 47 6.59 -7.85 3.06
N ASP A 48 5.46 -8.50 3.30
CA ASP A 48 4.86 -9.41 2.32
C ASP A 48 4.05 -8.66 1.27
N ILE A 49 3.52 -7.49 1.66
CA ILE A 49 2.77 -6.63 0.76
C ILE A 49 2.75 -5.20 1.31
N ILE A 50 2.69 -4.22 0.41
CA ILE A 50 2.55 -2.80 0.77
C ILE A 50 1.28 -2.27 0.12
N LEU A 51 0.41 -1.65 0.93
CA LEU A 51 -0.75 -0.90 0.45
C LEU A 51 -0.36 0.57 0.47
N LEU A 52 -0.36 1.22 -0.68
CA LEU A 52 0.28 2.52 -0.86
C LEU A 52 -0.66 3.53 -1.51
N ASP A 53 -1.04 4.56 -0.76
CA ASP A 53 -1.83 5.67 -1.30
C ASP A 53 -0.97 6.51 -2.24
N LEU A 54 -1.55 6.94 -3.35
CA LEU A 54 -0.88 7.82 -4.31
C LEU A 54 -0.70 9.23 -3.79
N MET A 55 -1.71 9.76 -3.11
CA MET A 55 -1.74 11.15 -2.67
C MET A 55 -1.16 11.30 -1.28
N LEU A 56 0.16 11.31 -1.19
CA LEU A 56 0.87 11.39 0.09
C LEU A 56 1.61 12.71 0.24
N PRO A 57 1.75 13.22 1.49
CA PRO A 57 2.65 14.34 1.74
C PRO A 57 4.11 13.91 1.58
N LYS A 58 4.97 14.89 1.34
CA LYS A 58 6.43 14.78 1.23
C LYS A 58 6.90 14.06 -0.02
N MET A 59 6.40 12.86 -0.27
CA MET A 59 6.78 12.06 -1.44
C MET A 59 5.56 11.29 -1.89
N ASP A 60 5.10 11.50 -3.12
CA ASP A 60 3.89 10.83 -3.60
C ASP A 60 4.08 9.32 -3.79
N GLY A 61 2.96 8.60 -3.92
CA GLY A 61 2.99 7.15 -4.01
C GLY A 61 3.75 6.60 -5.22
N PHE A 62 3.72 7.30 -6.36
CA PHE A 62 4.47 6.85 -7.53
C PHE A 62 5.97 6.87 -7.25
N GLU A 63 6.45 7.95 -6.65
CA GLU A 63 7.87 8.08 -6.32
C GLU A 63 8.30 7.06 -5.28
N VAL A 64 7.46 6.83 -4.26
CA VAL A 64 7.73 5.81 -3.24
C VAL A 64 7.86 4.44 -3.91
N CYS A 65 6.92 4.09 -4.77
CA CYS A 65 6.93 2.80 -5.48
C CYS A 65 8.20 2.64 -6.31
N GLN A 66 8.55 3.67 -7.08
CA GLN A 66 9.74 3.65 -7.92
C GLN A 66 11.00 3.43 -7.09
N GLN A 67 11.12 4.13 -5.97
CA GLN A 67 12.29 3.99 -5.10
C GLN A 67 12.34 2.63 -4.40
N ILE A 68 11.20 2.09 -3.99
CA ILE A 68 11.15 0.75 -3.41
C ILE A 68 11.62 -0.29 -4.42
N ARG A 69 11.27 -0.13 -5.69
CA ARG A 69 11.67 -1.06 -6.74
C ARG A 69 13.18 -1.09 -6.99
N GLU A 70 13.92 -0.10 -6.53
CA GLU A 70 15.39 -0.11 -6.61
C GLU A 70 16.03 -1.16 -5.72
N PHE A 71 15.32 -1.58 -4.65
CA PHE A 71 15.90 -2.55 -3.70
C PHE A 71 14.97 -3.72 -3.35
N SER A 72 13.73 -3.75 -3.85
CA SER A 72 12.77 -4.78 -3.47
C SER A 72 11.74 -5.07 -4.56
N ASN A 73 11.33 -6.33 -4.64
CA ASN A 73 10.23 -6.76 -5.51
C ASN A 73 8.96 -7.02 -4.69
N VAL A 74 8.87 -6.47 -3.50
CA VAL A 74 7.70 -6.65 -2.64
C VAL A 74 6.41 -6.26 -3.39
N PRO A 75 5.34 -7.06 -3.30
CA PRO A 75 4.07 -6.71 -3.93
C PRO A 75 3.54 -5.37 -3.41
N ILE A 76 3.15 -4.48 -4.33
CA ILE A 76 2.60 -3.17 -4.00
C ILE A 76 1.22 -3.02 -4.64
N VAL A 77 0.22 -2.72 -3.80
CA VAL A 77 -1.13 -2.38 -4.26
C VAL A 77 -1.33 -0.89 -4.04
N MET A 78 -1.59 -0.17 -5.12
CA MET A 78 -1.85 1.28 -5.05
C MET A 78 -3.30 1.55 -4.65
N LEU A 79 -3.49 2.56 -3.80
CA LEU A 79 -4.81 3.08 -3.45
C LEU A 79 -5.01 4.36 -4.24
N THR A 80 -6.01 4.39 -5.13
CA THR A 80 -6.22 5.49 -6.07
C THR A 80 -7.57 6.16 -5.87
N ALA A 81 -7.70 7.41 -6.33
CA ALA A 81 -8.99 8.10 -6.32
C ALA A 81 -9.90 7.53 -7.41
N LYS A 82 -11.20 7.55 -7.15
CA LYS A 82 -12.21 7.07 -8.10
C LYS A 82 -12.15 7.91 -9.39
N GLY A 83 -12.14 7.23 -10.53
CA GLY A 83 -12.13 7.88 -11.83
C GLY A 83 -10.76 8.29 -12.36
N GLU A 84 -9.71 8.00 -11.62
CA GLU A 84 -8.34 8.37 -12.02
C GLU A 84 -7.66 7.24 -12.80
N ASP A 85 -8.13 7.02 -14.04
CA ASP A 85 -7.58 5.95 -14.89
C ASP A 85 -6.10 6.15 -15.21
N MET A 86 -5.68 7.39 -15.39
CA MET A 86 -4.26 7.68 -15.64
C MET A 86 -3.38 7.28 -14.47
N ASP A 87 -3.87 7.44 -13.25
CA ASP A 87 -3.14 7.03 -12.05
C ASP A 87 -2.93 5.51 -12.03
N LYS A 88 -3.92 4.74 -12.48
CA LYS A 88 -3.81 3.29 -12.57
C LYS A 88 -2.73 2.87 -13.58
N ILE A 89 -2.72 3.50 -14.74
CA ILE A 89 -1.74 3.21 -15.79
C ILE A 89 -0.34 3.56 -15.30
N LEU A 90 -0.17 4.75 -14.71
CA LEU A 90 1.12 5.19 -14.20
C LEU A 90 1.60 4.32 -13.04
N GLY A 91 0.67 3.87 -12.18
CA GLY A 91 1.00 2.97 -11.08
C GLY A 91 1.63 1.68 -11.58
N LEU A 92 1.05 1.08 -12.62
CA LEU A 92 1.59 -0.14 -13.21
C LEU A 92 2.95 0.11 -13.87
N GLU A 93 3.12 1.26 -14.54
CA GLU A 93 4.41 1.63 -15.15
C GLU A 93 5.51 1.83 -14.12
N TYR A 94 5.17 2.35 -12.94
CA TYR A 94 6.14 2.55 -11.85
C TYR A 94 6.37 1.30 -11.02
N GLY A 95 5.75 0.19 -11.38
CA GLY A 95 6.04 -1.11 -10.77
C GLY A 95 5.04 -1.61 -9.74
N ALA A 96 3.85 -1.01 -9.67
CA ALA A 96 2.79 -1.53 -8.82
C ALA A 96 2.23 -2.84 -9.40
N ASP A 97 1.83 -3.75 -8.53
CA ASP A 97 1.27 -5.03 -8.95
C ASP A 97 -0.25 -4.98 -9.15
N ASP A 98 -0.91 -4.07 -8.48
CA ASP A 98 -2.36 -3.94 -8.54
C ASP A 98 -2.77 -2.57 -8.00
N TYR A 99 -4.04 -2.26 -8.09
CA TYR A 99 -4.60 -1.02 -7.56
C TYR A 99 -6.01 -1.24 -7.04
N ILE A 100 -6.41 -0.40 -6.09
CA ILE A 100 -7.77 -0.41 -5.53
C ILE A 100 -8.26 1.04 -5.54
N THR A 101 -9.46 1.26 -6.05
CA THR A 101 -10.05 2.59 -6.16
C THR A 101 -10.75 2.97 -4.86
N LYS A 102 -10.50 4.17 -4.35
CA LYS A 102 -11.23 4.74 -3.21
C LYS A 102 -12.55 5.35 -3.68
N PRO A 103 -13.62 5.28 -2.91
CA PRO A 103 -13.75 4.55 -1.66
C PRO A 103 -13.79 3.02 -1.91
N PHE A 104 -13.14 2.26 -1.07
CA PHE A 104 -13.07 0.81 -1.23
C PHE A 104 -13.81 0.09 -0.09
N ASN A 105 -14.15 -1.16 -0.36
CA ASN A 105 -14.69 -2.07 0.64
C ASN A 105 -13.51 -2.86 1.22
N ILE A 106 -13.47 -3.02 2.55
CA ILE A 106 -12.39 -3.78 3.18
C ILE A 106 -12.30 -5.22 2.67
N LEU A 107 -13.42 -5.79 2.24
CA LEU A 107 -13.42 -7.13 1.65
C LEU A 107 -12.65 -7.17 0.33
N GLU A 108 -12.71 -6.10 -0.45
CA GLU A 108 -11.93 -5.98 -1.68
C GLU A 108 -10.43 -5.93 -1.37
N VAL A 109 -10.04 -5.16 -0.35
CA VAL A 109 -8.65 -5.09 0.10
C VAL A 109 -8.14 -6.47 0.47
N LYS A 110 -8.91 -7.21 1.28
CA LYS A 110 -8.55 -8.55 1.69
C LYS A 110 -8.44 -9.52 0.51
N ALA A 111 -9.36 -9.42 -0.44
CA ALA A 111 -9.36 -10.27 -1.63
C ALA A 111 -8.12 -10.02 -2.49
N ARG A 112 -7.72 -8.76 -2.67
CA ARG A 112 -6.52 -8.40 -3.43
C ARG A 112 -5.26 -8.91 -2.75
N ILE A 113 -5.19 -8.78 -1.43
CA ILE A 113 -4.06 -9.30 -0.65
C ILE A 113 -3.93 -10.80 -0.85
N LYS A 114 -5.04 -11.53 -0.75
CA LYS A 114 -5.05 -12.98 -0.95
C LYS A 114 -4.61 -13.37 -2.36
N ALA A 115 -5.07 -12.64 -3.37
CA ALA A 115 -4.74 -12.94 -4.76
C ALA A 115 -3.26 -12.75 -5.06
N ILE A 116 -2.61 -11.80 -4.40
CA ILE A 116 -1.19 -11.49 -4.62
C ILE A 116 -0.29 -12.40 -3.79
N MET A 117 -0.71 -12.73 -2.60
CA MET A 117 0.02 -13.64 -1.73
C MET A 117 -0.41 -15.07 -1.92
#